data_d1828a94d81683ec14c796c18efef847
#
_entry.id   d1828a94d81683ec14c796c18efef847
#
_cell.length_a   1.000
_cell.length_b   1.000
_cell.length_c   1.000
_cell.angle_alpha   90.00
_cell.angle_beta   90.00
_cell.angle_gamma   90.00
#
_symmetry.space_group_name_H-M   'P 1'
#
loop_
_entity.id
_entity.type
_entity.pdbx_description
1 polymer ?
#
loop_
_entity_poly.entity_id
_entity_poly.type
_entity_poly.pdbx_seq_one_letter_code
_entity_poly.pdbx_strand_id
1 'polypeptide(L)'
;VSTLTLFRNATHWRTGERTTLAVEDGLVVPAPAHAGASARVFDARGAVIAPGLVDLHVHLREPGQANKETIATGTRAAAAGGFTSIACMPNTDPVVDTPAWVEWVRHHSEAAGHCHVLPIAAVTMGQRGEQLAPLDALAQAGAVAFSDDGHPIVSAAVMRRALEYARPTGLPIICHEEDPSLKGDGVMHEGFTATRLGLRGIPGAAESVFCRRDADLSELTGGRVHLAHLSASASFDALRDAKRRGLAVTGETCPHYWVLTDESVGDYDTHAKMNPPLRSEADRDACIAAIVDGTIDCFSTDHAPHTADEKARPFTDAPFGIVGLETALALTLTHLVAPGHLSLARALERWTEAPRRAFRLPEVSLAPGSPADLVLFDPAAEWTVDPDAFFSKGRNTPFAGWRLRGRVLATMLAGRFTHVADGVEFSAEPHAAEARR
;
A
#
# COMPACT_ATOMS: atom_id res chain seq x y z
N VAL A 1 3.09 -22.52 -27.02
CA VAL A 1 1.75 -23.14 -26.77
C VAL A 1 1.21 -22.39 -25.56
N SER A 2 0.06 -21.71 -25.73
CA SER A 2 -0.61 -21.02 -24.62
C SER A 2 -0.99 -22.05 -23.54
N THR A 3 -0.76 -21.70 -22.29
CA THR A 3 -1.08 -22.58 -21.17
C THR A 3 -2.31 -22.03 -20.45
N LEU A 4 -3.43 -22.71 -20.58
CA LEU A 4 -4.64 -22.40 -19.84
C LEU A 4 -4.42 -22.71 -18.34
N THR A 5 -4.70 -21.76 -17.47
CA THR A 5 -4.72 -21.94 -16.02
C THR A 5 -6.16 -21.81 -15.52
N LEU A 6 -6.61 -22.78 -14.74
CA LEU A 6 -7.95 -22.81 -14.14
C LEU A 6 -7.87 -22.76 -12.62
N PHE A 7 -8.56 -21.81 -12.01
CA PHE A 7 -8.81 -21.75 -10.58
C PHE A 7 -10.23 -22.29 -10.33
N ARG A 8 -10.35 -23.56 -9.95
CA ARG A 8 -11.64 -24.21 -9.65
C ARG A 8 -12.02 -24.04 -8.19
N ASN A 9 -13.32 -24.05 -7.91
CA ASN A 9 -13.86 -23.96 -6.55
C ASN A 9 -13.38 -22.74 -5.77
N ALA A 10 -13.00 -21.66 -6.44
CA ALA A 10 -12.66 -20.39 -5.82
C ALA A 10 -13.92 -19.68 -5.33
N THR A 11 -13.80 -18.82 -4.34
CA THR A 11 -14.84 -17.91 -3.90
C THR A 11 -14.60 -16.55 -4.51
N HIS A 12 -15.57 -16.02 -5.26
CA HIS A 12 -15.47 -14.69 -5.85
C HIS A 12 -15.52 -13.63 -4.75
N TRP A 13 -14.51 -12.77 -4.69
CA TRP A 13 -14.28 -11.81 -3.60
C TRP A 13 -15.45 -10.88 -3.29
N ARG A 14 -16.25 -10.50 -4.30
CA ARG A 14 -17.33 -9.52 -4.15
C ARG A 14 -18.67 -10.18 -3.86
N THR A 15 -19.00 -11.28 -4.55
CA THR A 15 -20.32 -11.94 -4.42
C THR A 15 -20.32 -13.02 -3.36
N GLY A 16 -19.15 -13.56 -2.96
CA GLY A 16 -19.05 -14.71 -2.07
C GLY A 16 -19.46 -16.04 -2.72
N GLU A 17 -19.81 -16.04 -4.01
CA GLU A 17 -20.25 -17.23 -4.73
C GLU A 17 -19.06 -18.09 -5.18
N ARG A 18 -19.30 -19.38 -5.31
CA ARG A 18 -18.33 -20.30 -5.90
C ARG A 18 -18.18 -20.01 -7.39
N THR A 19 -16.95 -19.96 -7.84
CA THR A 19 -16.60 -19.64 -9.22
C THR A 19 -15.45 -20.49 -9.73
N THR A 20 -15.33 -20.58 -11.04
CA THR A 20 -14.14 -21.04 -11.75
C THR A 20 -13.62 -19.88 -12.56
N LEU A 21 -12.37 -19.47 -12.34
CA LEU A 21 -11.70 -18.46 -13.15
C LEU A 21 -10.71 -19.14 -14.09
N ALA A 22 -10.69 -18.71 -15.34
CA ALA A 22 -9.77 -19.19 -16.36
C ALA A 22 -8.84 -18.04 -16.81
N VAL A 23 -7.56 -18.36 -17.00
CA VAL A 23 -6.54 -17.45 -17.47
C VAL A 23 -5.81 -18.09 -18.65
N GLU A 24 -5.69 -17.36 -19.75
CA GLU A 24 -4.94 -17.73 -20.92
C GLU A 24 -4.28 -16.49 -21.53
N ASP A 25 -3.03 -16.63 -21.98
CA ASP A 25 -2.25 -15.55 -22.61
C ASP A 25 -2.25 -14.21 -21.84
N GLY A 26 -2.18 -14.30 -20.50
CA GLY A 26 -2.12 -13.12 -19.64
C GLY A 26 -3.46 -12.46 -19.36
N LEU A 27 -4.55 -12.98 -19.88
CA LEU A 27 -5.89 -12.42 -19.73
C LEU A 27 -6.82 -13.39 -19.00
N VAL A 28 -7.79 -12.85 -18.28
CA VAL A 28 -8.95 -13.60 -17.84
C VAL A 28 -9.79 -13.97 -19.06
N VAL A 29 -10.16 -15.25 -19.19
CA VAL A 29 -10.99 -15.75 -20.27
C VAL A 29 -12.25 -16.45 -19.75
N PRO A 30 -13.30 -16.64 -20.55
CA PRO A 30 -14.42 -17.46 -20.15
C PRO A 30 -13.96 -18.87 -19.78
N ALA A 31 -14.40 -19.37 -18.62
CA ALA A 31 -14.03 -20.72 -18.18
C ALA A 31 -14.62 -21.76 -19.13
N PRO A 32 -13.80 -22.65 -19.75
CA PRO A 32 -14.29 -23.67 -20.63
C PRO A 32 -15.02 -24.76 -19.82
N ALA A 33 -16.01 -25.41 -20.45
CA ALA A 33 -16.74 -26.52 -19.82
C ALA A 33 -15.82 -27.73 -19.51
N HIS A 34 -14.80 -27.93 -20.34
CA HIS A 34 -13.78 -28.96 -20.17
C HIS A 34 -12.39 -28.35 -20.41
N ALA A 35 -11.49 -28.58 -19.47
CA ALA A 35 -10.09 -28.19 -19.66
C ALA A 35 -9.39 -29.24 -20.57
N GLY A 36 -8.55 -28.78 -21.47
CA GLY A 36 -7.70 -29.68 -22.25
C GLY A 36 -6.61 -30.33 -21.40
N ALA A 37 -6.01 -31.42 -21.86
CA ALA A 37 -4.96 -32.16 -21.15
C ALA A 37 -3.72 -31.32 -20.76
N SER A 38 -3.50 -30.16 -21.40
CA SER A 38 -2.40 -29.24 -21.12
C SER A 38 -2.76 -28.12 -20.12
N ALA A 39 -4.00 -28.07 -19.61
CA ALA A 39 -4.41 -27.05 -18.65
C ALA A 39 -3.79 -27.31 -17.28
N ARG A 40 -3.32 -26.23 -16.65
CA ARG A 40 -2.97 -26.24 -15.22
C ARG A 40 -4.24 -26.01 -14.41
N VAL A 41 -4.55 -26.90 -13.51
CA VAL A 41 -5.74 -26.78 -12.65
C VAL A 41 -5.31 -26.58 -11.21
N PHE A 42 -5.82 -25.55 -10.58
CA PHE A 42 -5.69 -25.31 -9.16
C PHE A 42 -7.07 -25.44 -8.51
N ASP A 43 -7.21 -26.38 -7.57
CA ASP A 43 -8.40 -26.46 -6.73
C ASP A 43 -8.26 -25.50 -5.56
N ALA A 44 -8.97 -24.39 -5.63
CA ALA A 44 -8.92 -23.33 -4.62
C ALA A 44 -9.60 -23.71 -3.30
N ARG A 45 -10.35 -24.83 -3.25
CA ARG A 45 -11.02 -25.36 -2.02
C ARG A 45 -11.77 -24.31 -1.23
N GLY A 46 -12.24 -23.26 -1.88
CA GLY A 46 -12.95 -22.15 -1.27
C GLY A 46 -12.13 -20.91 -0.94
N ALA A 47 -10.85 -20.92 -1.22
CA ALA A 47 -10.05 -19.73 -1.14
C ALA A 47 -10.64 -18.59 -2.00
N VAL A 48 -10.44 -17.36 -1.56
CA VAL A 48 -10.95 -16.16 -2.23
C VAL A 48 -10.05 -15.79 -3.38
N ILE A 49 -10.64 -15.56 -4.57
CA ILE A 49 -9.95 -14.98 -5.71
C ILE A 49 -10.42 -13.53 -5.91
N ALA A 50 -9.45 -12.62 -6.06
CA ALA A 50 -9.69 -11.19 -6.24
C ALA A 50 -8.72 -10.61 -7.29
N PRO A 51 -9.00 -9.41 -7.84
CA PRO A 51 -7.97 -8.61 -8.48
C PRO A 51 -6.78 -8.43 -7.53
N GLY A 52 -5.58 -8.37 -8.06
CA GLY A 52 -4.39 -8.15 -7.24
C GLY A 52 -4.47 -6.84 -6.47
N LEU A 53 -3.92 -6.85 -5.26
CA LEU A 53 -3.93 -5.70 -4.38
C LEU A 53 -3.05 -4.57 -4.94
N VAL A 54 -3.37 -3.34 -4.56
CA VAL A 54 -2.66 -2.12 -4.95
C VAL A 54 -2.25 -1.36 -3.70
N ASP A 55 -0.99 -0.98 -3.62
CA ASP A 55 -0.45 -0.13 -2.56
C ASP A 55 0.07 1.18 -3.15
N LEU A 56 -0.44 2.30 -2.69
CA LEU A 56 -0.08 3.61 -3.22
C LEU A 56 1.12 4.26 -2.50
N HIS A 57 1.67 3.58 -1.47
CA HIS A 57 2.70 4.17 -0.63
C HIS A 57 3.71 3.12 -0.14
N VAL A 58 4.83 2.99 -0.86
CA VAL A 58 5.93 2.11 -0.46
C VAL A 58 7.30 2.75 -0.70
N HIS A 59 8.31 2.31 0.06
CA HIS A 59 9.69 2.75 -0.09
C HIS A 59 10.57 1.59 -0.57
N LEU A 60 10.89 1.54 -1.86
CA LEU A 60 11.76 0.51 -2.44
C LEU A 60 13.25 0.82 -2.27
N ARG A 61 13.58 2.00 -1.73
CA ARG A 61 14.93 2.41 -1.35
C ARG A 61 15.96 2.48 -2.48
N GLU A 62 15.64 2.11 -3.69
CA GLU A 62 16.48 2.29 -4.87
C GLU A 62 15.93 3.42 -5.76
N PRO A 63 16.87 4.24 -6.28
CA PRO A 63 18.34 4.17 -6.21
C PRO A 63 18.93 4.54 -4.82
N GLY A 64 20.17 4.11 -4.56
CA GLY A 64 21.07 4.62 -3.54
C GLY A 64 21.02 4.00 -2.15
N GLN A 65 19.94 3.36 -1.73
CA GLN A 65 19.76 2.78 -0.39
C GLN A 65 19.51 1.26 -0.43
N ALA A 66 20.15 0.55 -1.36
CA ALA A 66 19.95 -0.88 -1.60
C ALA A 66 20.31 -1.80 -0.40
N ASN A 67 21.01 -1.27 0.61
CA ASN A 67 21.24 -1.97 1.87
C ASN A 67 19.95 -2.14 2.68
N LYS A 68 18.96 -1.25 2.57
CA LYS A 68 17.68 -1.29 3.28
C LYS A 68 16.63 -2.12 2.52
N GLU A 69 16.53 -1.93 1.21
CA GLU A 69 15.61 -2.62 0.31
C GLU A 69 16.10 -2.48 -1.12
N THR A 70 15.63 -3.36 -2.01
CA THR A 70 15.81 -3.23 -3.46
C THR A 70 14.46 -3.34 -4.17
N ILE A 71 14.37 -2.83 -5.40
CA ILE A 71 13.19 -3.04 -6.24
C ILE A 71 12.89 -4.54 -6.37
N ALA A 72 13.91 -5.37 -6.52
CA ALA A 72 13.75 -6.82 -6.65
C ALA A 72 13.18 -7.47 -5.39
N THR A 73 13.69 -7.13 -4.19
CA THR A 73 13.22 -7.73 -2.93
C THR A 73 11.88 -7.16 -2.49
N GLY A 74 11.67 -5.85 -2.62
CA GLY A 74 10.39 -5.20 -2.30
C GLY A 74 9.25 -5.67 -3.21
N THR A 75 9.50 -5.87 -4.52
CA THR A 75 8.49 -6.42 -5.43
C THR A 75 8.17 -7.89 -5.14
N ARG A 76 9.15 -8.68 -4.64
CA ARG A 76 8.88 -10.04 -4.15
C ARG A 76 8.03 -10.02 -2.88
N ALA A 77 8.33 -9.13 -1.94
CA ALA A 77 7.51 -8.91 -0.74
C ALA A 77 6.09 -8.50 -1.10
N ALA A 78 5.94 -7.59 -2.08
CA ALA A 78 4.64 -7.19 -2.61
C ALA A 78 3.86 -8.39 -3.16
N ALA A 79 4.48 -9.20 -4.00
CA ALA A 79 3.84 -10.41 -4.56
C ALA A 79 3.46 -11.40 -3.44
N ALA A 80 4.29 -11.62 -2.42
CA ALA A 80 3.97 -12.47 -1.28
C ALA A 80 2.79 -11.92 -0.45
N GLY A 81 2.64 -10.60 -0.37
CA GLY A 81 1.51 -9.91 0.26
C GLY A 81 0.23 -9.86 -0.60
N GLY A 82 0.27 -10.36 -1.85
CA GLY A 82 -0.88 -10.34 -2.76
C GLY A 82 -0.98 -9.10 -3.64
N PHE A 83 0.04 -8.22 -3.61
CA PHE A 83 0.05 -7.00 -4.41
C PHE A 83 0.55 -7.27 -5.84
N THR A 84 -0.19 -6.76 -6.81
CA THR A 84 0.19 -6.74 -8.23
C THR A 84 0.61 -5.36 -8.72
N SER A 85 0.35 -4.32 -7.93
CA SER A 85 0.77 -2.95 -8.23
C SER A 85 1.18 -2.24 -6.94
N ILE A 86 2.30 -1.55 -6.96
CA ILE A 86 2.78 -0.74 -5.84
C ILE A 86 3.31 0.60 -6.36
N ALA A 87 3.02 1.70 -5.67
CA ALA A 87 3.56 3.02 -6.03
C ALA A 87 4.72 3.38 -5.10
N CYS A 88 5.89 3.62 -5.68
CA CYS A 88 7.11 3.85 -4.90
C CYS A 88 7.42 5.34 -4.73
N MET A 89 7.70 5.75 -3.50
CA MET A 89 8.03 7.14 -3.13
C MET A 89 9.39 7.58 -3.67
N PRO A 90 9.56 8.89 -3.97
CA PRO A 90 10.73 9.43 -4.64
C PRO A 90 11.92 9.73 -3.72
N ASN A 91 11.79 9.54 -2.40
CA ASN A 91 12.78 9.90 -1.38
C ASN A 91 13.98 8.94 -1.33
N THR A 92 14.62 8.79 -2.45
CA THR A 92 15.80 7.96 -2.72
C THR A 92 17.08 8.82 -2.86
N ASP A 93 18.23 8.21 -3.13
CA ASP A 93 19.48 8.90 -3.35
C ASP A 93 20.15 8.41 -4.65
N PRO A 94 20.07 9.21 -5.73
CA PRO A 94 19.40 10.51 -5.84
C PRO A 94 17.87 10.45 -5.77
N VAL A 95 17.25 11.58 -5.46
CA VAL A 95 15.80 11.78 -5.47
C VAL A 95 15.25 11.59 -6.89
N VAL A 96 14.04 10.99 -7.01
CA VAL A 96 13.36 10.83 -8.31
C VAL A 96 12.68 12.15 -8.70
N ASP A 97 13.45 13.14 -9.14
CA ASP A 97 13.03 14.50 -9.50
C ASP A 97 13.28 14.89 -10.96
N THR A 98 13.78 13.94 -11.76
CA THR A 98 13.99 14.11 -13.20
C THR A 98 13.38 12.96 -14.00
N PRO A 99 13.00 13.19 -15.29
CA PRO A 99 12.50 12.14 -16.18
C PRO A 99 13.38 10.88 -16.23
N ALA A 100 14.70 11.07 -16.27
CA ALA A 100 15.65 9.97 -16.34
C ALA A 100 15.56 9.02 -15.13
N TRP A 101 15.29 9.56 -13.92
CA TRP A 101 15.10 8.71 -12.74
C TRP A 101 13.75 8.01 -12.72
N VAL A 102 12.69 8.62 -13.25
CA VAL A 102 11.39 7.95 -13.44
C VAL A 102 11.54 6.76 -14.40
N GLU A 103 12.23 6.95 -15.53
CA GLU A 103 12.51 5.90 -16.51
C GLU A 103 13.40 4.80 -15.92
N TRP A 104 14.39 5.17 -15.11
CA TRP A 104 15.27 4.24 -14.41
C TRP A 104 14.47 3.29 -13.48
N VAL A 105 13.58 3.85 -12.66
CA VAL A 105 12.71 3.05 -11.76
C VAL A 105 11.85 2.10 -12.58
N ARG A 106 11.22 2.56 -13.65
CA ARG A 106 10.39 1.73 -14.53
C ARG A 106 11.18 0.57 -15.12
N HIS A 107 12.34 0.86 -15.70
CA HIS A 107 13.18 -0.16 -16.33
C HIS A 107 13.62 -1.25 -15.33
N HIS A 108 14.07 -0.87 -14.15
CA HIS A 108 14.49 -1.82 -13.10
C HIS A 108 13.31 -2.62 -12.55
N SER A 109 12.13 -2.03 -12.51
CA SER A 109 10.90 -2.70 -12.08
C SER A 109 10.44 -3.76 -13.08
N GLU A 110 10.53 -3.47 -14.37
CA GLU A 110 10.23 -4.41 -15.45
C GLU A 110 11.19 -5.61 -15.41
N ALA A 111 12.47 -5.35 -15.13
CA ALA A 111 13.49 -6.40 -14.98
C ALA A 111 13.25 -7.29 -13.74
N ALA A 112 12.78 -6.71 -12.62
CA ALA A 112 12.42 -7.47 -11.42
C ALA A 112 11.18 -8.35 -11.64
N GLY A 113 10.14 -7.81 -12.29
CA GLY A 113 9.00 -8.54 -12.84
C GLY A 113 8.08 -9.23 -11.84
N HIS A 114 8.05 -8.86 -10.55
CA HIS A 114 7.18 -9.49 -9.56
C HIS A 114 5.83 -8.78 -9.37
N CYS A 115 5.80 -7.46 -9.56
CA CYS A 115 4.59 -6.64 -9.60
C CYS A 115 4.83 -5.41 -10.48
N HIS A 116 3.77 -4.68 -10.83
CA HIS A 116 3.90 -3.35 -11.45
C HIS A 116 4.39 -2.36 -10.41
N VAL A 117 5.50 -1.68 -10.67
CA VAL A 117 5.96 -0.55 -9.87
C VAL A 117 5.60 0.74 -10.58
N LEU A 118 4.85 1.58 -9.89
CA LEU A 118 4.33 2.86 -10.36
C LEU A 118 5.19 3.96 -9.74
N PRO A 119 6.08 4.63 -10.50
CA PRO A 119 6.94 5.64 -9.90
C PRO A 119 6.14 6.89 -9.50
N ILE A 120 6.38 7.35 -8.27
CA ILE A 120 6.01 8.67 -7.80
C ILE A 120 7.25 9.55 -7.98
N ALA A 121 7.08 10.76 -8.51
CA ALA A 121 8.18 11.70 -8.68
C ALA A 121 8.11 12.83 -7.64
N ALA A 122 9.23 13.47 -7.34
CA ALA A 122 9.27 14.58 -6.40
C ALA A 122 8.48 15.81 -6.92
N VAL A 123 7.82 16.51 -6.01
CA VAL A 123 7.18 17.79 -6.29
C VAL A 123 8.21 18.89 -6.49
N THR A 124 9.26 18.88 -5.64
CA THR A 124 10.32 19.88 -5.67
C THR A 124 11.68 19.25 -5.92
N MET A 125 12.58 19.99 -6.55
CA MET A 125 13.94 19.55 -6.83
C MET A 125 14.68 19.18 -5.54
N GLY A 126 15.16 17.92 -5.49
CA GLY A 126 15.81 17.36 -4.30
C GLY A 126 14.94 17.33 -3.05
N GLN A 127 13.61 17.43 -3.18
CA GLN A 127 12.63 17.47 -2.07
C GLN A 127 12.93 18.59 -1.06
N ARG A 128 13.35 19.77 -1.53
CA ARG A 128 13.76 20.90 -0.67
C ARG A 128 12.61 21.85 -0.34
N GLY A 129 11.42 21.66 -0.94
CA GLY A 129 10.27 22.54 -0.73
C GLY A 129 10.42 23.95 -1.33
N GLU A 130 11.37 24.18 -2.23
CA GLU A 130 11.71 25.49 -2.76
C GLU A 130 11.36 25.65 -4.25
N GLN A 131 12.01 24.89 -5.11
CA GLN A 131 11.88 24.93 -6.57
C GLN A 131 11.09 23.70 -7.05
N LEU A 132 10.06 23.93 -7.85
CA LEU A 132 9.29 22.83 -8.44
C LEU A 132 10.17 21.99 -9.37
N ALA A 133 9.99 20.68 -9.32
CA ALA A 133 10.47 19.76 -10.33
C ALA A 133 9.67 19.94 -11.64
N PRO A 134 10.16 19.45 -12.79
CA PRO A 134 9.47 19.60 -14.08
C PRO A 134 8.27 18.65 -14.18
N LEU A 135 7.18 18.92 -13.44
CA LEU A 135 6.05 18.01 -13.22
C LEU A 135 5.44 17.44 -14.51
N ASP A 136 5.30 18.26 -15.55
CA ASP A 136 4.78 17.79 -16.84
C ASP A 136 5.71 16.75 -17.49
N ALA A 137 7.02 17.02 -17.52
CA ALA A 137 7.99 16.07 -18.06
C ALA A 137 8.09 14.78 -17.23
N LEU A 138 7.94 14.87 -15.91
CA LEU A 138 7.90 13.71 -15.02
C LEU A 138 6.65 12.85 -15.29
N ALA A 139 5.49 13.47 -15.49
CA ALA A 139 4.27 12.76 -15.88
C ALA A 139 4.41 12.07 -17.24
N GLN A 140 5.01 12.75 -18.23
CA GLN A 140 5.28 12.18 -19.57
C GLN A 140 6.27 10.99 -19.50
N ALA A 141 7.23 11.01 -18.58
CA ALA A 141 8.15 9.89 -18.32
C ALA A 141 7.47 8.69 -17.64
N GLY A 142 6.24 8.87 -17.13
CA GLY A 142 5.43 7.82 -16.56
C GLY A 142 5.25 7.85 -15.04
N ALA A 143 5.54 8.99 -14.39
CA ALA A 143 5.14 9.18 -13.00
C ALA A 143 3.61 9.15 -12.88
N VAL A 144 3.10 8.50 -11.82
CA VAL A 144 1.64 8.36 -11.57
C VAL A 144 1.12 9.37 -10.54
N ALA A 145 1.99 10.00 -9.81
CA ALA A 145 1.71 11.03 -8.80
C ALA A 145 2.99 11.82 -8.50
N PHE A 146 2.87 12.86 -7.68
CA PHE A 146 4.00 13.64 -7.20
C PHE A 146 4.00 13.68 -5.66
N SER A 147 5.17 13.61 -5.03
CA SER A 147 5.30 13.69 -3.57
C SER A 147 6.68 14.17 -3.14
N ASP A 148 6.73 14.96 -2.09
CA ASP A 148 7.95 15.19 -1.32
C ASP A 148 7.88 14.40 0.01
N ASP A 149 7.43 13.15 -0.05
CA ASP A 149 7.21 12.31 1.12
C ASP A 149 8.39 12.32 2.10
N GLY A 150 8.04 12.40 3.39
CA GLY A 150 8.99 12.59 4.50
C GLY A 150 9.54 14.02 4.63
N HIS A 151 9.30 14.90 3.62
CA HIS A 151 9.73 16.29 3.61
C HIS A 151 8.55 17.19 3.22
N PRO A 152 7.68 17.58 4.16
CA PRO A 152 6.48 18.34 3.84
C PRO A 152 6.81 19.68 3.18
N ILE A 153 6.01 20.08 2.18
CA ILE A 153 6.14 21.39 1.53
C ILE A 153 5.59 22.45 2.48
N VAL A 154 6.48 23.10 3.22
CA VAL A 154 6.11 24.07 4.28
C VAL A 154 5.45 25.32 3.71
N SER A 155 5.97 25.82 2.57
CA SER A 155 5.46 27.04 1.94
C SER A 155 4.13 26.79 1.24
N ALA A 156 3.05 27.36 1.75
CA ALA A 156 1.75 27.33 1.09
C ALA A 156 1.78 27.95 -0.33
N ALA A 157 2.66 28.92 -0.58
CA ALA A 157 2.83 29.51 -1.91
C ALA A 157 3.51 28.54 -2.89
N VAL A 158 4.45 27.70 -2.44
CA VAL A 158 5.05 26.64 -3.25
C VAL A 158 4.03 25.54 -3.51
N MET A 159 3.31 25.09 -2.47
CA MET A 159 2.29 24.07 -2.61
C MET A 159 1.15 24.51 -3.55
N ARG A 160 0.69 25.75 -3.45
CA ARG A 160 -0.28 26.32 -4.39
C ARG A 160 0.21 26.22 -5.84
N ARG A 161 1.43 26.67 -6.11
CA ARG A 161 2.02 26.57 -7.46
C ARG A 161 2.17 25.14 -7.93
N ALA A 162 2.58 24.22 -7.03
CA ALA A 162 2.68 22.80 -7.33
C ALA A 162 1.32 22.24 -7.79
N LEU A 163 0.23 22.54 -7.09
CA LEU A 163 -1.13 22.13 -7.46
C LEU A 163 -1.57 22.74 -8.80
N GLU A 164 -1.28 24.03 -9.04
CA GLU A 164 -1.58 24.71 -10.32
C GLU A 164 -0.85 24.02 -11.49
N TYR A 165 0.44 23.64 -11.32
CA TYR A 165 1.26 22.99 -12.35
C TYR A 165 0.97 21.50 -12.49
N ALA A 166 0.57 20.80 -11.43
CA ALA A 166 0.17 19.39 -11.50
C ALA A 166 -1.22 19.22 -12.15
N ARG A 167 -2.11 20.21 -12.03
CA ARG A 167 -3.50 20.11 -12.53
C ARG A 167 -3.62 19.68 -14.00
N PRO A 168 -2.85 20.21 -14.97
CA PRO A 168 -2.94 19.80 -16.38
C PRO A 168 -2.59 18.32 -16.59
N THR A 169 -1.72 17.74 -15.77
CA THR A 169 -1.35 16.32 -15.87
C THR A 169 -2.48 15.39 -15.38
N GLY A 170 -3.40 15.92 -14.57
CA GLY A 170 -4.46 15.15 -13.92
C GLY A 170 -3.98 14.28 -12.75
N LEU A 171 -2.67 14.29 -12.45
CA LEU A 171 -2.08 13.50 -11.37
C LEU A 171 -2.25 14.19 -10.01
N PRO A 172 -2.37 13.44 -8.90
CA PRO A 172 -2.46 14.00 -7.57
C PRO A 172 -1.06 14.39 -7.03
N ILE A 173 -1.05 15.35 -6.10
CA ILE A 173 0.06 15.53 -5.18
C ILE A 173 -0.26 14.76 -3.91
N ILE A 174 0.65 13.87 -3.51
CA ILE A 174 0.57 13.09 -2.28
C ILE A 174 1.31 13.87 -1.20
N CYS A 175 0.63 14.13 -0.09
CA CYS A 175 1.15 14.96 0.98
C CYS A 175 1.43 14.13 2.23
N HIS A 176 2.70 14.13 2.68
CA HIS A 176 3.07 13.77 4.04
C HIS A 176 2.71 14.96 4.95
N GLU A 177 1.57 14.86 5.61
CA GLU A 177 0.98 15.97 6.34
C GLU A 177 1.65 16.15 7.69
N GLU A 178 2.62 17.04 7.74
CA GLU A 178 3.36 17.32 8.97
C GLU A 178 3.84 18.77 9.00
N ASP A 179 3.43 19.53 10.02
CA ASP A 179 3.99 20.84 10.31
C ASP A 179 5.32 20.67 11.09
N PRO A 180 6.48 20.99 10.48
CA PRO A 180 7.78 20.80 11.15
C PRO A 180 7.95 21.65 12.40
N SER A 181 7.25 22.78 12.48
CA SER A 181 7.33 23.67 13.65
C SER A 181 6.60 23.09 14.86
N LEU A 182 5.52 22.31 14.63
CA LEU A 182 4.79 21.59 15.68
C LEU A 182 5.43 20.24 15.99
N LYS A 183 6.03 19.56 15.00
CA LYS A 183 6.77 18.32 15.22
C LYS A 183 8.00 18.57 16.11
N GLY A 184 8.79 19.59 15.77
CA GLY A 184 10.09 19.83 16.42
C GLY A 184 10.99 18.60 16.31
N ASP A 185 11.58 18.20 17.42
CA ASP A 185 12.38 16.97 17.57
C ASP A 185 11.57 15.83 18.25
N GLY A 186 10.25 15.83 18.08
CA GLY A 186 9.37 14.77 18.52
C GLY A 186 9.67 13.42 17.86
N VAL A 187 9.53 12.34 18.63
CA VAL A 187 9.89 10.98 18.19
C VAL A 187 8.76 9.96 18.33
N MET A 188 7.65 10.35 18.96
CA MET A 188 6.43 9.56 19.12
C MET A 188 5.22 10.47 19.30
N HIS A 189 4.02 9.92 19.46
CA HIS A 189 2.81 10.70 19.76
C HIS A 189 2.93 11.52 21.06
N GLU A 190 2.50 12.78 21.02
CA GLU A 190 2.39 13.62 22.21
C GLU A 190 1.23 13.15 23.10
N GLY A 191 1.54 12.68 24.28
CA GLY A 191 0.54 12.17 25.21
C GLY A 191 1.13 11.62 26.50
N PHE A 192 0.30 10.87 27.23
CA PHE A 192 0.68 10.27 28.50
C PHE A 192 1.87 9.32 28.35
N THR A 193 1.87 8.49 27.30
CA THR A 193 2.94 7.51 27.07
C THR A 193 4.28 8.18 26.82
N ALA A 194 4.32 9.25 26.00
CA ALA A 194 5.53 10.03 25.77
C ALA A 194 6.07 10.66 27.06
N THR A 195 5.18 11.24 27.86
CA THR A 195 5.55 11.82 29.17
C THR A 195 6.12 10.77 30.13
N ARG A 196 5.48 9.59 30.19
CA ARG A 196 5.94 8.46 31.02
C ARG A 196 7.33 7.95 30.60
N LEU A 197 7.59 7.93 29.30
CA LEU A 197 8.87 7.46 28.73
C LEU A 197 9.94 8.57 28.68
N GLY A 198 9.60 9.83 29.00
CA GLY A 198 10.51 10.95 28.90
C GLY A 198 10.92 11.29 27.45
N LEU A 199 10.07 10.93 26.48
CA LEU A 199 10.29 11.18 25.06
C LEU A 199 9.55 12.45 24.61
N ARG A 200 10.07 13.15 23.59
CA ARG A 200 9.39 14.29 23.01
C ARG A 200 8.25 13.83 22.09
N GLY A 201 7.09 14.46 22.26
CA GLY A 201 5.88 14.13 21.53
C GLY A 201 5.71 14.92 20.22
N ILE A 202 4.98 14.34 19.28
CA ILE A 202 4.48 14.97 18.06
C ILE A 202 2.96 15.09 18.21
N PRO A 203 2.41 16.30 18.34
CA PRO A 203 0.98 16.49 18.51
C PRO A 203 0.21 16.10 17.23
N GLY A 204 -1.03 15.62 17.39
CA GLY A 204 -1.90 15.34 16.24
C GLY A 204 -2.19 16.58 15.37
N ALA A 205 -2.08 17.77 15.97
CA ALA A 205 -2.19 19.04 15.26
C ALA A 205 -1.10 19.24 14.19
N ALA A 206 0.09 18.64 14.36
CA ALA A 206 1.14 18.70 13.36
C ALA A 206 0.66 18.13 12.00
N GLU A 207 -0.16 17.09 12.03
CA GLU A 207 -0.78 16.49 10.84
C GLU A 207 -2.01 17.29 10.37
N SER A 208 -2.97 17.55 11.24
CA SER A 208 -4.27 18.08 10.84
C SER A 208 -4.26 19.52 10.34
N VAL A 209 -3.28 20.34 10.75
CA VAL A 209 -3.12 21.72 10.24
C VAL A 209 -2.76 21.71 8.76
N PHE A 210 -1.86 20.82 8.34
CA PHE A 210 -1.48 20.69 6.95
C PHE A 210 -2.59 20.05 6.11
N CYS A 211 -3.29 19.04 6.61
CA CYS A 211 -4.48 18.49 5.94
C CYS A 211 -5.49 19.58 5.57
N ARG A 212 -5.79 20.49 6.49
CA ARG A 212 -6.73 21.60 6.24
C ARG A 212 -6.18 22.62 5.25
N ARG A 213 -4.90 22.99 5.39
CA ARG A 213 -4.22 23.89 4.46
C ARG A 213 -4.29 23.37 3.03
N ASP A 214 -3.96 22.08 2.84
CA ASP A 214 -3.85 21.52 1.50
C ASP A 214 -5.23 21.22 0.87
N ALA A 215 -6.23 20.93 1.70
CA ALA A 215 -7.62 20.91 1.25
C ALA A 215 -8.09 22.30 0.74
N ASP A 216 -7.79 23.38 1.47
CA ASP A 216 -8.12 24.75 1.05
C ASP A 216 -7.36 25.17 -0.21
N LEU A 217 -6.10 24.74 -0.36
CA LEU A 217 -5.31 24.96 -1.57
C LEU A 217 -5.84 24.14 -2.76
N SER A 218 -6.33 22.92 -2.53
CA SER A 218 -7.04 22.14 -3.54
C SER A 218 -8.29 22.86 -4.03
N GLU A 219 -9.09 23.43 -3.13
CA GLU A 219 -10.26 24.24 -3.50
C GLU A 219 -9.87 25.45 -4.34
N LEU A 220 -8.86 26.20 -3.90
CA LEU A 220 -8.38 27.40 -4.59
C LEU A 220 -7.88 27.13 -6.01
N THR A 221 -7.18 26.01 -6.23
CA THR A 221 -6.46 25.73 -7.48
C THR A 221 -7.20 24.75 -8.39
N GLY A 222 -8.11 23.94 -7.85
CA GLY A 222 -8.71 22.79 -8.53
C GLY A 222 -7.71 21.65 -8.74
N GLY A 223 -6.53 21.69 -8.09
CA GLY A 223 -5.53 20.63 -8.08
C GLY A 223 -5.96 19.47 -7.20
N ARG A 224 -5.44 18.27 -7.50
CA ARG A 224 -5.77 17.04 -6.75
C ARG A 224 -4.78 16.83 -5.62
N VAL A 225 -5.30 16.58 -4.42
CA VAL A 225 -4.50 16.25 -3.23
C VAL A 225 -4.85 14.85 -2.77
N HIS A 226 -3.84 14.08 -2.40
CA HIS A 226 -3.99 12.83 -1.70
C HIS A 226 -3.28 12.91 -0.35
N LEU A 227 -4.05 12.84 0.74
CA LEU A 227 -3.54 12.89 2.10
C LEU A 227 -3.01 11.50 2.47
N ALA A 228 -1.69 11.38 2.60
CA ALA A 228 -1.03 10.10 2.86
C ALA A 228 -1.18 9.68 4.33
N HIS A 229 -1.22 8.36 4.56
CA HIS A 229 -1.08 7.68 5.87
C HIS A 229 -1.68 8.42 7.07
N LEU A 230 -2.92 8.94 6.95
CA LEU A 230 -3.60 9.68 8.02
C LEU A 230 -3.70 8.86 9.31
N SER A 231 -3.41 9.50 10.44
CA SER A 231 -3.33 8.86 11.75
C SER A 231 -4.10 9.56 12.87
N ALA A 232 -4.28 10.88 12.79
CA ALA A 232 -4.90 11.67 13.85
C ALA A 232 -6.39 11.92 13.61
N SER A 233 -7.20 11.88 14.67
CA SER A 233 -8.66 12.10 14.63
C SER A 233 -9.03 13.40 13.91
N ALA A 234 -8.33 14.51 14.20
CA ALA A 234 -8.59 15.80 13.58
C ALA A 234 -8.27 15.85 12.08
N SER A 235 -7.40 14.95 11.59
CA SER A 235 -7.07 14.81 10.16
C SER A 235 -8.19 14.09 9.42
N PHE A 236 -8.80 13.08 10.03
CA PHE A 236 -10.00 12.44 9.46
C PHE A 236 -11.16 13.43 9.36
N ASP A 237 -11.31 14.32 10.35
CA ASP A 237 -12.31 15.40 10.29
C ASP A 237 -12.03 16.39 9.16
N ALA A 238 -10.76 16.73 8.93
CA ALA A 238 -10.35 17.59 7.82
C ALA A 238 -10.66 16.94 6.45
N LEU A 239 -10.37 15.66 6.28
CA LEU A 239 -10.70 14.92 5.06
C LEU A 239 -12.23 14.80 4.87
N ARG A 240 -12.98 14.54 5.94
CA ARG A 240 -14.46 14.47 5.91
C ARG A 240 -15.06 15.81 5.49
N ASP A 241 -14.51 16.92 5.99
CA ASP A 241 -14.91 18.27 5.58
C ASP A 241 -14.62 18.54 4.10
N ALA A 242 -13.42 18.25 3.65
CA ALA A 242 -13.02 18.38 2.25
C ALA A 242 -13.96 17.60 1.31
N LYS A 243 -14.34 16.38 1.67
CA LYS A 243 -15.30 15.55 0.91
C LYS A 243 -16.70 16.16 0.89
N ARG A 244 -17.21 16.69 2.02
CA ARG A 244 -18.52 17.37 2.07
C ARG A 244 -18.55 18.61 1.16
N ARG A 245 -17.42 19.30 1.03
CA ARG A 245 -17.24 20.44 0.12
C ARG A 245 -17.09 20.01 -1.35
N GLY A 246 -16.98 18.71 -1.64
CA GLY A 246 -16.80 18.17 -3.00
C GLY A 246 -15.43 18.45 -3.59
N LEU A 247 -14.40 18.63 -2.75
CA LEU A 247 -13.05 18.94 -3.19
C LEU A 247 -12.36 17.72 -3.81
N ALA A 248 -11.38 17.96 -4.66
CA ALA A 248 -10.58 16.92 -5.29
C ALA A 248 -9.50 16.36 -4.31
N VAL A 249 -9.95 15.98 -3.11
CA VAL A 249 -9.11 15.46 -2.02
C VAL A 249 -9.51 14.02 -1.73
N THR A 250 -8.50 13.15 -1.69
CA THR A 250 -8.60 11.76 -1.25
C THR A 250 -7.64 11.51 -0.11
N GLY A 251 -7.81 10.41 0.63
CA GLY A 251 -6.90 10.08 1.73
C GLY A 251 -6.80 8.59 1.98
N GLU A 252 -5.65 8.20 2.50
CA GLU A 252 -5.33 6.83 2.87
C GLU A 252 -4.91 6.71 4.33
N THR A 253 -4.91 5.49 4.84
CA THR A 253 -4.37 5.13 6.14
C THR A 253 -3.73 3.75 6.09
N CYS A 254 -2.92 3.40 7.11
CA CYS A 254 -2.12 2.19 7.12
C CYS A 254 -2.54 1.22 8.23
N PRO A 255 -2.30 -0.11 8.07
CA PRO A 255 -2.67 -1.13 9.06
C PRO A 255 -2.21 -0.83 10.47
N HIS A 256 -1.01 -0.29 10.64
CA HIS A 256 -0.48 0.03 11.96
C HIS A 256 -1.30 1.11 12.70
N TYR A 257 -2.05 2.00 12.01
CA TYR A 257 -2.87 3.03 12.66
C TYR A 257 -4.24 2.54 13.16
N TRP A 258 -4.80 1.48 12.56
CA TRP A 258 -6.05 0.89 13.10
C TRP A 258 -5.81 -0.33 13.99
N VAL A 259 -4.55 -0.78 14.11
CA VAL A 259 -4.19 -1.94 14.94
C VAL A 259 -3.48 -1.52 16.22
N LEU A 260 -2.53 -0.59 16.12
CA LEU A 260 -1.60 -0.23 17.20
C LEU A 260 -1.94 1.14 17.80
N THR A 261 -1.43 1.36 19.00
CA THR A 261 -1.45 2.67 19.69
C THR A 261 -0.03 3.06 20.12
N ASP A 262 0.14 4.26 20.62
CA ASP A 262 1.40 4.76 21.18
C ASP A 262 1.92 3.89 22.35
N GLU A 263 1.05 3.14 23.01
CA GLU A 263 1.44 2.16 24.03
C GLU A 263 2.27 1.01 23.47
N SER A 264 2.17 0.74 22.15
CA SER A 264 2.97 -0.28 21.47
C SER A 264 4.47 0.04 21.43
N VAL A 265 4.87 1.28 21.71
CA VAL A 265 6.27 1.66 21.92
C VAL A 265 6.86 0.93 23.14
N GLY A 266 6.02 0.60 24.13
CA GLY A 266 6.41 -0.22 25.29
C GLY A 266 7.66 0.31 25.99
N ASP A 267 8.69 -0.53 26.04
CA ASP A 267 10.00 -0.18 26.61
C ASP A 267 10.99 0.27 25.52
N TYR A 268 10.60 1.30 24.75
CA TYR A 268 11.39 1.89 23.66
C TYR A 268 11.58 0.97 22.45
N ASP A 269 10.56 0.17 22.09
CA ASP A 269 10.61 -0.67 20.90
C ASP A 269 10.69 0.17 19.62
N THR A 270 11.85 0.18 18.98
CA THR A 270 12.09 0.92 17.75
C THR A 270 11.32 0.36 16.56
N HIS A 271 10.87 -0.90 16.60
CA HIS A 271 10.00 -1.48 15.56
C HIS A 271 8.61 -0.84 15.55
N ALA A 272 8.16 -0.26 16.67
CA ALA A 272 6.94 0.52 16.77
C ALA A 272 7.15 2.03 16.49
N LYS A 273 8.36 2.46 16.10
CA LYS A 273 8.65 3.86 15.73
C LYS A 273 8.28 4.12 14.27
N MET A 274 7.23 4.93 14.07
CA MET A 274 6.66 5.28 12.76
C MET A 274 6.39 6.78 12.66
N ASN A 275 6.34 7.34 11.45
CA ASN A 275 5.96 8.73 11.18
C ASN A 275 4.95 8.80 10.02
N PRO A 276 3.71 9.33 10.27
CA PRO A 276 3.17 9.81 11.55
C PRO A 276 3.30 8.79 12.67
N PRO A 277 3.42 9.23 13.96
CA PRO A 277 3.58 8.29 15.05
C PRO A 277 2.30 7.50 15.31
N LEU A 278 2.43 6.29 15.85
CA LEU A 278 1.32 5.56 16.42
C LEU A 278 0.62 6.44 17.45
N ARG A 279 -0.69 6.64 17.30
CA ARG A 279 -1.47 7.62 18.07
C ARG A 279 -2.14 6.99 19.29
N SER A 280 -2.93 7.78 19.99
CA SER A 280 -3.74 7.32 21.10
C SER A 280 -4.79 6.28 20.71
N GLU A 281 -5.36 5.59 21.69
CA GLU A 281 -6.50 4.70 21.49
C GLU A 281 -7.69 5.44 20.85
N ALA A 282 -7.96 6.67 21.25
CA ALA A 282 -9.02 7.48 20.69
C ALA A 282 -8.79 7.81 19.21
N ASP A 283 -7.54 8.04 18.79
CA ASP A 283 -7.19 8.25 17.38
C ASP A 283 -7.30 6.96 16.57
N ARG A 284 -6.89 5.80 17.12
CA ARG A 284 -7.08 4.48 16.52
C ARG A 284 -8.57 4.21 16.26
N ASP A 285 -9.41 4.45 17.25
CA ASP A 285 -10.86 4.25 17.13
C ASP A 285 -11.48 5.22 16.12
N ALA A 286 -11.00 6.47 16.06
CA ALA A 286 -11.39 7.43 15.04
C ALA A 286 -10.93 7.00 13.64
N CYS A 287 -9.76 6.36 13.50
CA CYS A 287 -9.29 5.77 12.26
C CYS A 287 -10.25 4.67 11.79
N ILE A 288 -10.62 3.72 12.67
CA ILE A 288 -11.59 2.67 12.35
C ILE A 288 -12.93 3.28 11.94
N ALA A 289 -13.43 4.28 12.65
CA ALA A 289 -14.67 4.98 12.30
C ALA A 289 -14.59 5.63 10.92
N ALA A 290 -13.48 6.30 10.59
CA ALA A 290 -13.26 6.93 9.29
C ALA A 290 -13.14 5.91 8.13
N ILE A 291 -12.64 4.71 8.42
CA ILE A 291 -12.64 3.57 7.48
C ILE A 291 -14.06 3.08 7.23
N VAL A 292 -14.86 2.92 8.28
CA VAL A 292 -16.22 2.36 8.22
C VAL A 292 -17.18 3.30 7.52
N ASP A 293 -17.13 4.60 7.82
CA ASP A 293 -18.01 5.61 7.23
C ASP A 293 -17.61 6.02 5.80
N GLY A 294 -16.44 5.59 5.31
CA GLY A 294 -15.97 5.86 3.96
C GLY A 294 -15.23 7.20 3.83
N THR A 295 -14.87 7.84 4.94
CA THR A 295 -13.99 9.02 4.92
C THR A 295 -12.64 8.66 4.32
N ILE A 296 -12.02 7.55 4.74
CA ILE A 296 -10.80 7.01 4.11
C ILE A 296 -11.16 6.36 2.78
N ASP A 297 -10.46 6.73 1.72
CA ASP A 297 -10.70 6.21 0.36
C ASP A 297 -10.07 4.85 0.15
N CYS A 298 -8.82 4.68 0.49
CA CYS A 298 -8.06 3.45 0.27
C CYS A 298 -7.09 3.18 1.42
N PHE A 299 -6.45 2.03 1.35
CA PHE A 299 -5.40 1.64 2.27
C PHE A 299 -4.04 1.68 1.56
N SER A 300 -2.99 1.91 2.34
CA SER A 300 -1.58 1.78 1.96
C SER A 300 -0.81 1.10 3.08
N THR A 301 0.41 0.67 2.81
CA THR A 301 1.22 0.06 3.87
C THR A 301 2.21 1.03 4.50
N ASP A 302 2.62 2.04 3.76
CA ASP A 302 3.81 2.82 4.07
C ASP A 302 4.99 1.89 4.42
N HIS A 303 5.19 0.88 3.55
CA HIS A 303 6.28 -0.09 3.70
C HIS A 303 7.62 0.63 3.69
N ALA A 304 8.24 0.77 4.88
CA ALA A 304 9.42 1.59 5.11
C ALA A 304 10.56 0.76 5.74
N PRO A 305 11.29 -0.04 4.93
CA PRO A 305 12.34 -0.92 5.42
C PRO A 305 13.58 -0.15 5.88
N HIS A 306 14.17 -0.65 6.98
CA HIS A 306 15.41 -0.21 7.57
C HIS A 306 16.28 -1.41 7.95
N THR A 307 17.60 -1.18 8.06
CA THR A 307 18.52 -2.23 8.50
C THR A 307 18.37 -2.54 9.99
N ALA A 308 18.76 -3.75 10.41
CA ALA A 308 18.75 -4.12 11.82
C ALA A 308 19.61 -3.18 12.67
N ASP A 309 20.78 -2.77 12.17
CA ASP A 309 21.68 -1.86 12.87
C ASP A 309 21.06 -0.45 13.08
N GLU A 310 20.30 0.02 12.09
CA GLU A 310 19.58 1.30 12.22
C GLU A 310 18.49 1.22 13.28
N LYS A 311 17.74 0.11 13.32
CA LYS A 311 16.67 -0.11 14.30
C LYS A 311 17.19 -0.49 15.69
N ALA A 312 18.44 -0.95 15.81
CA ALA A 312 19.09 -1.23 17.10
C ALA A 312 19.60 0.03 17.82
N ARG A 313 19.52 1.21 17.21
CA ARG A 313 19.88 2.49 17.84
C ARG A 313 18.92 2.83 18.98
N PRO A 314 19.31 3.72 19.91
CA PRO A 314 18.37 4.29 20.89
C PRO A 314 17.10 4.82 20.21
N PHE A 315 15.96 4.76 20.90
CA PHE A 315 14.67 5.13 20.29
C PHE A 315 14.66 6.53 19.67
N THR A 316 15.33 7.50 20.27
CA THR A 316 15.48 8.87 19.74
C THR A 316 16.20 8.90 18.40
N ASP A 317 17.19 8.02 18.19
CA ASP A 317 18.10 8.06 17.04
C ASP A 317 17.73 7.02 15.98
N ALA A 318 16.91 6.04 16.32
CA ALA A 318 16.42 5.04 15.37
C ALA A 318 15.52 5.70 14.32
N PRO A 319 15.59 5.30 13.03
CA PRO A 319 14.74 5.85 11.99
C PRO A 319 13.28 5.42 12.18
N PHE A 320 12.37 6.25 11.71
CA PHE A 320 10.96 5.92 11.58
C PHE A 320 10.74 4.92 10.45
N GLY A 321 9.85 3.94 10.63
CA GLY A 321 9.45 3.02 9.59
C GLY A 321 9.05 1.64 10.11
N ILE A 322 8.03 1.08 9.46
CA ILE A 322 7.49 -0.28 9.65
C ILE A 322 7.40 -0.93 8.27
N VAL A 323 7.78 -2.22 8.14
CA VAL A 323 7.51 -2.98 6.92
C VAL A 323 6.08 -3.52 6.95
N GLY A 324 5.33 -3.38 5.86
CA GLY A 324 3.89 -3.65 5.85
C GLY A 324 3.41 -4.60 4.75
N LEU A 325 4.10 -4.73 3.62
CA LEU A 325 3.60 -5.44 2.43
C LEU A 325 3.14 -6.88 2.73
N GLU A 326 3.92 -7.65 3.48
CA GLU A 326 3.64 -9.08 3.71
C GLU A 326 2.62 -9.34 4.84
N THR A 327 2.21 -8.31 5.59
CA THR A 327 1.26 -8.42 6.69
C THR A 327 -0.07 -7.69 6.46
N ALA A 328 -0.13 -6.79 5.48
CA ALA A 328 -1.25 -5.86 5.28
C ALA A 328 -2.60 -6.55 5.11
N LEU A 329 -2.68 -7.55 4.21
CA LEU A 329 -3.93 -8.31 3.99
C LEU A 329 -4.37 -9.02 5.27
N ALA A 330 -3.44 -9.70 5.94
CA ALA A 330 -3.74 -10.47 7.16
C ALA A 330 -4.17 -9.56 8.32
N LEU A 331 -3.51 -8.40 8.51
CA LEU A 331 -3.92 -7.39 9.50
C LEU A 331 -5.32 -6.85 9.19
N THR A 332 -5.63 -6.57 7.92
CA THR A 332 -6.96 -6.14 7.47
C THR A 332 -8.03 -7.20 7.79
N LEU A 333 -7.76 -8.46 7.46
CA LEU A 333 -8.70 -9.56 7.71
C LEU A 333 -8.90 -9.82 9.20
N THR A 334 -7.82 -9.76 9.99
CA THR A 334 -7.86 -10.02 11.43
C THR A 334 -8.54 -8.90 12.20
N HIS A 335 -8.27 -7.63 11.86
CA HIS A 335 -8.66 -6.49 12.71
C HIS A 335 -9.83 -5.67 12.15
N LEU A 336 -10.17 -5.78 10.87
CA LEU A 336 -11.33 -5.09 10.31
C LEU A 336 -12.44 -6.03 9.85
N VAL A 337 -12.10 -7.19 9.26
CA VAL A 337 -13.10 -8.10 8.72
C VAL A 337 -13.63 -9.06 9.79
N ALA A 338 -12.75 -9.74 10.54
CA ALA A 338 -13.15 -10.70 11.55
C ALA A 338 -13.98 -10.08 12.68
N PRO A 339 -13.70 -8.86 13.18
CA PRO A 339 -14.58 -8.19 14.15
C PRO A 339 -15.89 -7.65 13.55
N GLY A 340 -16.03 -7.62 12.20
CA GLY A 340 -17.22 -7.13 11.52
C GLY A 340 -17.26 -5.62 11.28
N HIS A 341 -16.14 -4.91 11.40
CA HIS A 341 -16.06 -3.49 11.04
C HIS A 341 -16.28 -3.25 9.54
N LEU A 342 -15.75 -4.15 8.70
CA LEU A 342 -15.98 -4.18 7.26
C LEU A 342 -16.38 -5.57 6.78
N SER A 343 -17.21 -5.64 5.73
CA SER A 343 -17.33 -6.87 4.96
C SER A 343 -16.04 -7.14 4.17
N LEU A 344 -15.76 -8.41 3.85
CA LEU A 344 -14.61 -8.79 3.04
C LEU A 344 -14.55 -8.01 1.71
N ALA A 345 -15.69 -7.88 1.04
CA ALA A 345 -15.77 -7.14 -0.22
C ALA A 345 -15.37 -5.66 -0.08
N ARG A 346 -15.82 -4.99 0.97
CA ARG A 346 -15.45 -3.59 1.23
C ARG A 346 -13.99 -3.43 1.62
N ALA A 347 -13.45 -4.36 2.40
CA ALA A 347 -12.04 -4.36 2.76
C ALA A 347 -11.15 -4.53 1.53
N LEU A 348 -11.49 -5.48 0.66
CA LEU A 348 -10.75 -5.70 -0.59
C LEU A 348 -10.92 -4.56 -1.59
N GLU A 349 -12.09 -3.91 -1.66
CA GLU A 349 -12.28 -2.70 -2.47
C GLU A 349 -11.25 -1.61 -2.09
N ARG A 350 -10.93 -1.45 -0.78
CA ARG A 350 -9.93 -0.47 -0.31
C ARG A 350 -8.51 -0.81 -0.73
N TRP A 351 -8.23 -2.05 -1.05
CA TRP A 351 -6.93 -2.53 -1.55
C TRP A 351 -6.87 -2.71 -3.07
N THR A 352 -7.99 -2.63 -3.81
CA THR A 352 -8.02 -2.96 -5.24
C THR A 352 -8.49 -1.79 -6.09
N GLU A 353 -9.78 -1.50 -6.07
CA GLU A 353 -10.42 -0.51 -6.95
C GLU A 353 -10.27 0.92 -6.43
N ALA A 354 -10.37 1.11 -5.12
CA ALA A 354 -10.32 2.45 -4.52
C ALA A 354 -8.96 3.14 -4.75
N PRO A 355 -7.78 2.50 -4.53
CA PRO A 355 -6.51 3.12 -4.88
C PRO A 355 -6.38 3.42 -6.37
N ARG A 356 -6.91 2.57 -7.25
CA ARG A 356 -6.93 2.84 -8.70
C ARG A 356 -7.75 4.08 -9.03
N ARG A 357 -8.92 4.25 -8.40
CA ARG A 357 -9.75 5.47 -8.56
C ARG A 357 -9.03 6.72 -8.03
N ALA A 358 -8.37 6.62 -6.87
CA ALA A 358 -7.64 7.74 -6.26
C ALA A 358 -6.55 8.29 -7.20
N PHE A 359 -5.80 7.42 -7.88
CA PHE A 359 -4.71 7.81 -8.78
C PHE A 359 -5.07 7.73 -10.27
N ARG A 360 -6.34 7.45 -10.62
CA ARG A 360 -6.80 7.28 -12.00
C ARG A 360 -6.03 6.22 -12.78
N LEU A 361 -5.65 5.16 -12.10
CA LEU A 361 -5.00 4.00 -12.73
C LEU A 361 -6.03 3.18 -13.52
N PRO A 362 -5.60 2.40 -14.52
CA PRO A 362 -6.47 1.51 -15.26
C PRO A 362 -7.22 0.54 -14.33
N GLU A 363 -8.49 0.29 -14.61
CA GLU A 363 -9.29 -0.67 -13.88
C GLU A 363 -8.81 -2.10 -14.17
N VAL A 364 -8.83 -2.95 -13.14
CA VAL A 364 -8.57 -4.39 -13.22
C VAL A 364 -9.75 -5.12 -12.59
N SER A 365 -10.22 -6.18 -13.24
CA SER A 365 -11.37 -6.96 -12.77
C SER A 365 -11.17 -8.45 -13.03
N LEU A 366 -12.09 -9.28 -12.54
CA LEU A 366 -12.13 -10.70 -12.85
C LEU A 366 -12.97 -11.02 -14.12
N ALA A 367 -13.42 -10.00 -14.85
CA ALA A 367 -14.20 -10.19 -16.08
C ALA A 367 -13.32 -10.67 -17.23
N PRO A 368 -13.86 -11.48 -18.14
CA PRO A 368 -13.15 -11.87 -19.36
C PRO A 368 -12.63 -10.66 -20.16
N GLY A 369 -11.38 -10.74 -20.61
CA GLY A 369 -10.66 -9.68 -21.30
C GLY A 369 -9.83 -8.77 -20.39
N SER A 370 -9.99 -8.85 -19.06
CA SER A 370 -9.14 -8.12 -18.11
C SER A 370 -7.75 -8.76 -18.03
N PRO A 371 -6.69 -7.97 -17.77
CA PRO A 371 -5.39 -8.53 -17.38
C PRO A 371 -5.53 -9.48 -16.19
N ALA A 372 -4.82 -10.60 -16.24
CA ALA A 372 -4.82 -11.58 -15.17
C ALA A 372 -3.83 -11.19 -14.06
N ASP A 373 -4.09 -10.04 -13.44
CA ASP A 373 -3.43 -9.53 -12.24
C ASP A 373 -4.30 -9.90 -11.04
N LEU A 374 -3.96 -11.01 -10.37
CA LEU A 374 -4.85 -11.69 -9.44
C LEU A 374 -4.15 -12.03 -8.13
N VAL A 375 -4.93 -12.10 -7.06
CA VAL A 375 -4.53 -12.72 -5.80
C VAL A 375 -5.50 -13.83 -5.42
N LEU A 376 -4.96 -14.96 -4.99
CA LEU A 376 -5.69 -16.04 -4.34
C LEU A 376 -5.23 -16.16 -2.89
N PHE A 377 -6.15 -16.16 -1.95
CA PHE A 377 -5.83 -16.24 -0.53
C PHE A 377 -6.89 -17.03 0.25
N ASP A 378 -6.47 -17.68 1.33
CA ASP A 378 -7.38 -18.30 2.30
C ASP A 378 -7.65 -17.31 3.44
N PRO A 379 -8.89 -16.78 3.57
CA PRO A 379 -9.21 -15.78 4.58
C PRO A 379 -9.28 -16.38 6.01
N ALA A 380 -9.35 -17.70 6.15
CA ALA A 380 -9.48 -18.39 7.43
C ALA A 380 -8.15 -18.97 7.93
N ALA A 381 -7.18 -19.18 7.04
CA ALA A 381 -5.89 -19.75 7.41
C ALA A 381 -5.16 -18.86 8.42
N GLU A 382 -4.78 -19.46 9.55
CA GLU A 382 -4.03 -18.78 10.60
C GLU A 382 -2.54 -19.07 10.44
N TRP A 383 -1.72 -18.04 10.68
CA TRP A 383 -0.28 -18.14 10.62
C TRP A 383 0.36 -17.17 11.63
N THR A 384 1.61 -17.43 11.98
CA THR A 384 2.37 -16.57 12.88
C THR A 384 3.34 -15.72 12.07
N VAL A 385 3.38 -14.42 12.35
CA VAL A 385 4.30 -13.50 11.69
C VAL A 385 5.73 -13.82 12.10
N ASP A 386 6.52 -14.24 11.13
CA ASP A 386 7.95 -14.51 11.26
C ASP A 386 8.72 -13.54 10.34
N PRO A 387 9.33 -12.48 10.87
CA PRO A 387 10.06 -11.53 10.05
C PRO A 387 11.24 -12.17 9.29
N ASP A 388 11.83 -13.25 9.79
CA ASP A 388 12.95 -13.92 9.11
C ASP A 388 12.50 -14.63 7.83
N ALA A 389 11.22 -14.95 7.72
CA ALA A 389 10.62 -15.51 6.52
C ALA A 389 10.22 -14.47 5.45
N PHE A 390 10.32 -13.17 5.73
CA PHE A 390 9.94 -12.13 4.78
C PHE A 390 10.86 -12.07 3.57
N PHE A 391 10.30 -11.77 2.42
CA PHE A 391 11.03 -11.48 1.18
C PHE A 391 11.63 -10.07 1.16
N SER A 392 11.01 -9.11 1.85
CA SER A 392 11.63 -7.81 2.12
C SER A 392 12.98 -7.98 2.79
N LYS A 393 13.92 -7.07 2.56
CA LYS A 393 15.17 -7.00 3.34
C LYS A 393 14.92 -6.45 4.74
N GLY A 394 13.91 -5.60 4.90
CA GLY A 394 13.51 -5.06 6.19
C GLY A 394 12.90 -6.13 7.11
N ARG A 395 13.22 -6.05 8.40
CA ARG A 395 12.68 -6.91 9.46
C ARG A 395 11.98 -6.09 10.54
N ASN A 396 11.87 -4.78 10.30
CA ASN A 396 11.37 -3.79 11.24
C ASN A 396 9.83 -3.82 11.28
N THR A 397 9.28 -4.78 11.99
CA THR A 397 7.84 -4.93 12.23
C THR A 397 7.53 -5.13 13.70
N PRO A 398 6.53 -4.41 14.27
CA PRO A 398 6.05 -4.63 15.63
C PRO A 398 5.13 -5.85 15.74
N PHE A 399 4.83 -6.51 14.62
CA PHE A 399 3.89 -7.64 14.56
C PHE A 399 4.58 -9.00 14.69
N ALA A 400 5.91 -9.06 14.94
CA ALA A 400 6.63 -10.31 15.09
C ALA A 400 5.99 -11.21 16.14
N GLY A 401 5.76 -12.49 15.81
CA GLY A 401 5.10 -13.45 16.70
C GLY A 401 3.58 -13.32 16.79
N TRP A 402 2.97 -12.34 16.14
CA TRP A 402 1.51 -12.21 16.13
C TRP A 402 0.86 -13.31 15.30
N ARG A 403 -0.26 -13.84 15.80
CA ARG A 403 -1.09 -14.79 15.08
C ARG A 403 -2.16 -14.04 14.29
N LEU A 404 -2.09 -14.14 12.97
CA LEU A 404 -2.97 -13.43 12.05
C LEU A 404 -3.78 -14.42 11.20
N ARG A 405 -4.94 -13.97 10.68
CA ARG A 405 -5.75 -14.67 9.71
C ARG A 405 -5.55 -14.11 8.31
N GLY A 406 -5.62 -15.00 7.33
CA GLY A 406 -5.49 -14.64 5.93
C GLY A 406 -4.10 -14.94 5.41
N ARG A 407 -3.99 -15.98 4.59
CA ARG A 407 -2.74 -16.39 3.94
C ARG A 407 -2.87 -16.26 2.44
N VAL A 408 -1.98 -15.50 1.83
CA VAL A 408 -1.85 -15.47 0.37
C VAL A 408 -1.35 -16.84 -0.09
N LEU A 409 -2.06 -17.43 -1.04
CA LEU A 409 -1.73 -18.74 -1.63
C LEU A 409 -0.99 -18.56 -2.95
N ALA A 410 -1.42 -17.60 -3.77
CA ALA A 410 -0.76 -17.28 -5.03
C ALA A 410 -1.05 -15.85 -5.45
N THR A 411 -0.07 -15.25 -6.11
CA THR A 411 -0.20 -13.95 -6.80
C THR A 411 0.19 -14.14 -8.25
N MET A 412 -0.60 -13.58 -9.15
CA MET A 412 -0.41 -13.67 -10.59
C MET A 412 -0.32 -12.27 -11.19
N LEU A 413 0.65 -12.05 -12.06
CA LEU A 413 0.85 -10.82 -12.82
C LEU A 413 0.82 -11.15 -14.32
N ALA A 414 -0.11 -10.56 -15.05
CA ALA A 414 -0.29 -10.81 -16.47
C ALA A 414 -0.27 -12.33 -16.81
N GLY A 415 -0.99 -13.12 -16.03
CA GLY A 415 -1.11 -14.57 -16.21
C GLY A 415 0.09 -15.41 -15.74
N ARG A 416 1.15 -14.78 -15.22
CA ARG A 416 2.33 -15.45 -14.69
C ARG A 416 2.31 -15.44 -13.15
N PHE A 417 2.53 -16.58 -12.51
CA PHE A 417 2.68 -16.61 -11.05
C PHE A 417 3.97 -15.89 -10.64
N THR A 418 3.82 -14.89 -9.77
CA THR A 418 4.93 -14.14 -9.18
C THR A 418 5.17 -14.53 -7.72
N HIS A 419 4.16 -15.14 -7.09
CA HIS A 419 4.27 -15.81 -5.81
C HIS A 419 3.37 -17.05 -5.78
N VAL A 420 3.88 -18.12 -5.17
CA VAL A 420 3.13 -19.33 -4.82
C VAL A 420 3.59 -19.76 -3.44
N ALA A 421 2.69 -19.86 -2.49
CA ALA A 421 3.02 -20.27 -1.13
C ALA A 421 3.40 -21.74 -1.06
N ASP A 422 4.24 -22.10 -0.08
CA ASP A 422 4.62 -23.48 0.16
C ASP A 422 3.40 -24.36 0.42
N GLY A 423 3.39 -25.56 -0.19
CA GLY A 423 2.30 -26.53 -0.08
C GLY A 423 1.12 -26.28 -1.02
N VAL A 424 1.20 -25.26 -1.88
CA VAL A 424 0.23 -25.02 -2.96
C VAL A 424 0.63 -25.82 -4.20
N GLU A 425 -0.22 -26.74 -4.62
CA GLU A 425 0.03 -27.64 -5.75
C GLU A 425 -0.92 -27.37 -6.91
N PHE A 426 -0.40 -27.49 -8.13
CA PHE A 426 -1.15 -27.49 -9.38
C PHE A 426 -1.22 -28.90 -9.92
N SER A 427 -2.43 -29.42 -10.20
CA SER A 427 -2.62 -30.71 -10.85
C SER A 427 -2.85 -30.55 -12.35
N ALA A 428 -2.37 -31.49 -13.14
CA ALA A 428 -2.92 -31.70 -14.48
C ALA A 428 -4.34 -32.29 -14.37
N GLU A 429 -5.28 -31.96 -15.26
CA GLU A 429 -6.57 -32.67 -15.27
C GLU A 429 -6.36 -34.17 -15.47
N PRO A 430 -6.97 -35.04 -14.64
CA PRO A 430 -6.98 -36.47 -14.92
C PRO A 430 -7.72 -36.67 -16.26
N HIS A 431 -7.12 -37.46 -17.18
CA HIS A 431 -7.77 -37.83 -18.41
C HIS A 431 -9.16 -38.42 -18.10
N ALA A 432 -10.19 -37.94 -18.80
CA ALA A 432 -11.58 -38.43 -18.68
C ALA A 432 -11.75 -39.93 -19.04
N ALA A 433 -10.67 -40.68 -19.25
CA ALA A 433 -10.66 -42.08 -19.55
C ALA A 433 -10.78 -43.03 -18.34
N GLU A 434 -10.58 -42.54 -17.10
CA GLU A 434 -10.66 -43.40 -15.89
C GLU A 434 -12.00 -43.40 -15.17
N ALA A 435 -12.97 -42.60 -15.61
CA ALA A 435 -14.32 -42.56 -15.02
C ALA A 435 -15.29 -43.59 -15.61
N ARG A 436 -14.81 -44.57 -16.39
CA ARG A 436 -15.58 -45.72 -16.87
C ARG A 436 -14.85 -47.01 -16.56
N ARG A 437 -14.80 -47.36 -15.29
CA ARG A 437 -14.63 -48.75 -14.86
C ARG A 437 -15.45 -49.02 -13.56
#